data_6b96f221aa299d6c0aaf6f614b4b5a45
#
_entry.id   6b96f221aa299d6c0aaf6f614b4b5a45
#
_cell.length_a   1.000
_cell.length_b   1.000
_cell.length_c   1.000
_cell.angle_alpha   90.00
_cell.angle_beta   90.00
_cell.angle_gamma   90.00
#
_symmetry.space_group_name_H-M   'P 1'
#
loop_
_entity.id
_entity.type
_entity.pdbx_description
1 polymer ?
#
loop_
_entity_poly.entity_id
_entity_poly.type
_entity_poly.pdbx_seq_one_letter_code
_entity_poly.pdbx_strand_id
1 'polypeptide(L)'
;HYFVSPDNGSLTAVAEQLGVAAVREIDEAVNRLANSEKSYTFHGRDVYAYTGARLAAGVISFADVGRELPAEVLSIPYQKPSVDQGRIYGNIEILDPQFGNIWTNIDRDTFKALALSPGDNVNIVIFNDDKVVLTQTLPYFPTFGRVPVGKPLLYLNSLNNVSLAINQGNYSETFDIGSGASWSIRIEK
;
A
#
# COMPACT_ATOMS: atom_id res chain seq x y z
N HIS A 1 19.03 6.95 -1.26
CA HIS A 1 18.65 5.72 -0.54
C HIS A 1 18.96 4.51 -1.39
N TYR A 2 19.34 3.40 -0.73
CA TYR A 2 19.47 2.10 -1.36
C TYR A 2 18.27 1.23 -0.96
N PHE A 3 17.76 0.49 -1.93
CA PHE A 3 16.71 -0.52 -1.74
C PHE A 3 17.26 -1.85 -2.21
N VAL A 4 17.20 -2.87 -1.37
CA VAL A 4 17.73 -4.22 -1.66
C VAL A 4 16.58 -5.21 -1.54
N SER A 5 16.11 -5.71 -2.67
CA SER A 5 14.95 -6.61 -2.74
C SER A 5 14.96 -7.42 -4.04
N PRO A 6 14.15 -8.47 -4.15
CA PRO A 6 13.90 -9.07 -5.46
C PRO A 6 13.19 -8.06 -6.38
N ASP A 7 13.47 -8.13 -7.68
CA ASP A 7 12.77 -7.34 -8.69
C ASP A 7 11.48 -8.07 -9.11
N ASN A 8 10.45 -7.93 -8.28
CA ASN A 8 9.16 -8.61 -8.42
C ASN A 8 7.96 -7.65 -8.35
N GLY A 9 8.21 -6.35 -8.52
CA GLY A 9 7.20 -5.31 -8.45
C GLY A 9 6.97 -4.74 -7.05
N SER A 10 7.59 -5.28 -6.00
CA SER A 10 7.46 -4.73 -4.63
C SER A 10 7.96 -3.30 -4.49
N LEU A 11 8.83 -2.84 -5.39
CA LEU A 11 9.36 -1.47 -5.42
C LEU A 11 8.55 -0.51 -6.30
N THR A 12 7.43 -0.92 -6.89
CA THR A 12 6.63 -0.09 -7.82
C THR A 12 6.37 1.31 -7.27
N ALA A 13 5.74 1.41 -6.10
CA ALA A 13 5.38 2.70 -5.51
C ALA A 13 6.61 3.54 -5.12
N VAL A 14 7.68 2.89 -4.66
CA VAL A 14 8.95 3.56 -4.32
C VAL A 14 9.60 4.14 -5.58
N ALA A 15 9.67 3.35 -6.65
CA ALA A 15 10.24 3.79 -7.93
C ALA A 15 9.45 4.94 -8.56
N GLU A 16 8.12 4.91 -8.46
CA GLU A 16 7.28 5.99 -8.94
C GLU A 16 7.46 7.29 -8.17
N GLN A 17 7.59 7.23 -6.85
CA GLN A 17 7.71 8.42 -6.01
C GLN A 17 9.11 9.03 -6.02
N LEU A 18 10.15 8.20 -6.01
CA LEU A 18 11.54 8.65 -5.83
C LEU A 18 12.35 8.63 -7.14
N GLY A 19 11.84 7.98 -8.17
CA GLY A 19 12.60 7.67 -9.37
C GLY A 19 13.65 6.57 -9.11
N VAL A 20 14.28 6.11 -10.20
CA VAL A 20 15.34 5.09 -10.16
C VAL A 20 16.61 5.73 -10.73
N ALA A 21 17.63 5.88 -9.91
CA ALA A 21 18.91 6.48 -10.32
C ALA A 21 19.85 5.45 -10.97
N ALA A 22 19.93 4.25 -10.41
CA ALA A 22 20.75 3.14 -10.92
C ALA A 22 20.27 1.82 -10.33
N VAL A 23 20.51 0.73 -11.04
CA VAL A 23 20.17 -0.65 -10.63
C VAL A 23 21.40 -1.53 -10.79
N ARG A 24 21.63 -2.44 -9.85
CA ARG A 24 22.66 -3.48 -9.94
C ARG A 24 22.12 -4.83 -9.53
N GLU A 25 22.47 -5.84 -10.29
CA GLU A 25 22.26 -7.23 -9.90
C GLU A 25 23.24 -7.60 -8.80
N ILE A 26 22.76 -8.25 -7.74
CA ILE A 26 23.64 -8.72 -6.66
C ILE A 26 24.47 -9.89 -7.18
N ASP A 27 25.80 -9.75 -7.16
CA ASP A 27 26.70 -10.85 -7.41
C ASP A 27 26.76 -11.76 -6.16
N GLU A 28 26.05 -12.85 -6.19
CA GLU A 28 25.98 -13.80 -5.08
C GLU A 28 27.30 -14.52 -4.78
N ALA A 29 28.25 -14.54 -5.73
CA ALA A 29 29.58 -15.13 -5.48
C ALA A 29 30.37 -14.36 -4.43
N VAL A 30 30.11 -13.05 -4.28
CA VAL A 30 30.79 -12.18 -3.32
C VAL A 30 29.87 -11.56 -2.28
N ASN A 31 28.56 -11.48 -2.56
CA ASN A 31 27.57 -10.81 -1.72
C ASN A 31 26.52 -11.76 -1.16
N ARG A 32 26.89 -13.00 -0.88
CA ARG A 32 26.10 -13.98 -0.13
C ARG A 32 26.78 -14.28 1.21
N LEU A 33 25.98 -14.47 2.26
CA LEU A 33 26.47 -14.90 3.57
C LEU A 33 27.22 -16.24 3.43
N ALA A 34 28.44 -16.31 3.94
CA ALA A 34 29.28 -17.51 3.89
C ALA A 34 28.57 -18.74 4.49
N ASN A 35 28.76 -19.89 3.84
CA ASN A 35 28.16 -21.17 4.20
C ASN A 35 26.63 -21.26 4.11
N SER A 36 25.98 -20.33 3.41
CA SER A 36 24.53 -20.33 3.17
C SER A 36 24.14 -20.94 1.82
N GLU A 37 25.09 -21.40 1.03
CA GLU A 37 24.90 -21.89 -0.35
C GLU A 37 23.98 -23.14 -0.43
N LYS A 38 23.89 -23.86 0.67
CA LYS A 38 23.04 -25.08 0.77
C LYS A 38 21.55 -24.74 1.00
N SER A 39 21.22 -23.47 1.24
CA SER A 39 19.86 -23.02 1.53
C SER A 39 19.37 -22.03 0.46
N TYR A 40 18.56 -22.51 -0.46
CA TYR A 40 18.05 -21.70 -1.57
C TYR A 40 16.74 -20.96 -1.27
N THR A 41 16.18 -21.11 -0.06
CA THR A 41 14.87 -20.55 0.29
C THR A 41 14.95 -19.27 1.13
N PHE A 42 16.14 -18.87 1.57
CA PHE A 42 16.33 -17.74 2.49
C PHE A 42 17.14 -16.59 1.87
N HIS A 43 16.90 -16.25 0.60
CA HIS A 43 17.60 -15.13 -0.06
C HIS A 43 17.44 -13.80 0.67
N GLY A 44 16.30 -13.56 1.31
CA GLY A 44 16.08 -12.37 2.14
C GLY A 44 17.13 -12.21 3.24
N ARG A 45 17.47 -13.30 3.94
CA ARG A 45 18.49 -13.33 4.98
C ARG A 45 19.91 -13.35 4.40
N ASP A 46 20.14 -14.26 3.44
CA ASP A 46 21.49 -14.67 3.03
C ASP A 46 22.10 -13.76 1.95
N VAL A 47 21.25 -13.13 1.15
CA VAL A 47 21.66 -12.26 0.04
C VAL A 47 21.25 -10.81 0.30
N TYR A 48 19.94 -10.53 0.47
CA TYR A 48 19.47 -9.14 0.53
C TYR A 48 19.87 -8.44 1.82
N ALA A 49 19.59 -9.02 2.98
CA ALA A 49 19.97 -8.42 4.26
C ALA A 49 21.50 -8.33 4.41
N TYR A 50 22.22 -9.37 3.97
CA TYR A 50 23.68 -9.39 4.01
C TYR A 50 24.28 -8.29 3.13
N THR A 51 23.84 -8.14 1.88
CA THR A 51 24.30 -7.09 0.97
C THR A 51 23.94 -5.71 1.50
N GLY A 52 22.69 -5.52 1.96
CA GLY A 52 22.22 -4.27 2.53
C GLY A 52 23.02 -3.84 3.77
N ALA A 53 23.36 -4.78 4.66
CA ALA A 53 24.17 -4.50 5.83
C ALA A 53 25.59 -4.08 5.47
N ARG A 54 26.21 -4.72 4.47
CA ARG A 54 27.56 -4.35 3.98
C ARG A 54 27.59 -2.97 3.34
N LEU A 55 26.57 -2.62 2.55
CA LEU A 55 26.38 -1.27 2.00
C LEU A 55 26.21 -0.23 3.12
N ALA A 56 25.34 -0.50 4.09
CA ALA A 56 25.08 0.41 5.19
C ALA A 56 26.32 0.64 6.09
N ALA A 57 27.12 -0.40 6.27
CA ALA A 57 28.36 -0.33 7.04
C ALA A 57 29.56 0.25 6.24
N GLY A 58 29.38 0.57 4.95
CA GLY A 58 30.46 1.05 4.09
C GLY A 58 31.54 -0.01 3.78
N VAL A 59 31.25 -1.29 4.00
CA VAL A 59 32.17 -2.41 3.70
C VAL A 59 32.31 -2.63 2.19
N ILE A 60 31.25 -2.34 1.46
CA ILE A 60 31.23 -2.34 -0.01
C ILE A 60 30.63 -1.03 -0.50
N SER A 61 31.06 -0.59 -1.69
CA SER A 61 30.40 0.50 -2.42
C SER A 61 29.22 -0.06 -3.24
N PHE A 62 28.37 0.83 -3.76
CA PHE A 62 27.31 0.43 -4.69
C PHE A 62 27.86 -0.26 -5.95
N ALA A 63 29.05 0.16 -6.43
CA ALA A 63 29.70 -0.46 -7.59
C ALA A 63 30.13 -1.92 -7.33
N ASP A 64 30.42 -2.28 -6.08
CA ASP A 64 30.86 -3.61 -5.68
C ASP A 64 29.69 -4.60 -5.49
N VAL A 65 28.45 -4.14 -5.59
CA VAL A 65 27.25 -5.02 -5.46
C VAL A 65 27.22 -6.05 -6.58
N GLY A 66 27.58 -5.64 -7.80
CA GLY A 66 27.61 -6.51 -8.96
C GLY A 66 27.36 -5.74 -10.26
N ARG A 67 26.88 -6.46 -11.28
CA ARG A 67 26.69 -5.93 -12.62
C ARG A 67 25.64 -4.81 -12.65
N GLU A 68 25.92 -3.75 -13.38
CA GLU A 68 24.97 -2.68 -13.66
C GLU A 68 23.87 -3.15 -14.63
N LEU A 69 22.64 -2.80 -14.30
CA LEU A 69 21.46 -3.06 -15.11
C LEU A 69 20.85 -1.72 -15.59
N PRO A 70 19.92 -1.74 -16.55
CA PRO A 70 19.12 -0.57 -16.87
C PRO A 70 18.48 0.02 -15.61
N ALA A 71 18.36 1.36 -15.54
CA ALA A 71 17.80 2.06 -14.39
C ALA A 71 16.26 1.97 -14.37
N GLU A 72 15.73 0.76 -14.31
CA GLU A 72 14.31 0.44 -14.30
C GLU A 72 14.05 -0.78 -13.40
N VAL A 73 12.86 -0.92 -12.87
CA VAL A 73 12.42 -2.05 -12.06
C VAL A 73 11.07 -2.57 -12.58
N LEU A 74 10.77 -3.83 -12.32
CA LEU A 74 9.45 -4.39 -12.61
C LEU A 74 8.37 -3.60 -11.86
N SER A 75 7.34 -3.20 -12.59
CA SER A 75 6.19 -2.50 -12.03
C SER A 75 4.95 -3.38 -12.06
N ILE A 76 4.22 -3.39 -10.96
CA ILE A 76 2.91 -4.03 -10.86
C ILE A 76 1.87 -2.98 -11.26
N PRO A 77 1.00 -3.26 -12.24
CA PRO A 77 -0.09 -2.36 -12.55
C PRO A 77 -1.05 -2.27 -11.36
N TYR A 78 -1.42 -1.05 -10.99
CA TYR A 78 -2.43 -0.78 -9.98
C TYR A 78 -3.23 0.46 -10.36
N GLN A 79 -4.45 0.57 -9.87
CA GLN A 79 -5.28 1.73 -10.11
C GLN A 79 -4.86 2.86 -9.16
N LYS A 80 -4.37 3.97 -9.73
CA LYS A 80 -4.09 5.18 -8.94
C LYS A 80 -5.40 5.85 -8.52
N PRO A 81 -5.44 6.48 -7.33
CA PRO A 81 -6.59 7.26 -6.94
C PRO A 81 -6.78 8.40 -7.95
N SER A 82 -8.03 8.70 -8.27
CA SER A 82 -8.38 9.76 -9.21
C SER A 82 -9.62 10.52 -8.77
N VAL A 83 -9.75 11.74 -9.27
CA VAL A 83 -10.93 12.58 -9.05
C VAL A 83 -11.56 12.87 -10.41
N ASP A 84 -12.84 12.54 -10.55
CA ASP A 84 -13.62 12.85 -11.74
C ASP A 84 -15.03 13.33 -11.35
N GLN A 85 -15.45 14.48 -11.89
CA GLN A 85 -16.78 15.07 -11.67
C GLN A 85 -17.23 15.10 -10.18
N GLY A 86 -16.31 15.42 -9.27
CA GLY A 86 -16.59 15.49 -7.84
C GLY A 86 -16.67 14.13 -7.13
N ARG A 87 -16.28 13.07 -7.80
CA ARG A 87 -16.17 11.71 -7.28
C ARG A 87 -14.71 11.33 -7.15
N ILE A 88 -14.39 10.61 -6.09
CA ILE A 88 -13.07 10.01 -5.88
C ILE A 88 -13.15 8.51 -6.13
N TYR A 89 -12.18 8.01 -6.88
CA TYR A 89 -12.02 6.58 -7.17
C TYR A 89 -10.69 6.11 -6.61
N GLY A 90 -10.65 4.91 -6.08
CA GLY A 90 -9.45 4.27 -5.58
C GLY A 90 -9.63 2.77 -5.37
N ASN A 91 -8.57 2.11 -4.89
CA ASN A 91 -8.59 0.69 -4.55
C ASN A 91 -8.59 0.46 -3.04
N ILE A 92 -9.14 -0.68 -2.64
CA ILE A 92 -8.99 -1.22 -1.28
C ILE A 92 -7.72 -2.07 -1.29
N GLU A 93 -6.65 -1.59 -0.64
CA GLU A 93 -5.35 -2.23 -0.69
C GLU A 93 -5.11 -3.18 0.48
N ILE A 94 -5.60 -2.79 1.67
CA ILE A 94 -5.29 -3.51 2.91
C ILE A 94 -6.57 -3.72 3.71
N LEU A 95 -6.73 -4.94 4.21
CA LEU A 95 -7.64 -5.25 5.30
C LEU A 95 -6.82 -5.27 6.59
N ASP A 96 -7.13 -4.37 7.52
CA ASP A 96 -6.44 -4.32 8.81
C ASP A 96 -6.76 -5.58 9.63
N PRO A 97 -5.80 -6.48 9.86
CA PRO A 97 -6.08 -7.75 10.51
C PRO A 97 -6.44 -7.61 11.99
N GLN A 98 -6.11 -6.48 12.61
CA GLN A 98 -6.36 -6.26 14.03
C GLN A 98 -7.78 -5.74 14.30
N PHE A 99 -8.28 -4.85 13.44
CA PHE A 99 -9.55 -4.15 13.66
C PHE A 99 -10.59 -4.39 12.54
N GLY A 100 -10.20 -5.06 11.46
CA GLY A 100 -11.08 -5.30 10.33
C GLY A 100 -11.46 -4.05 9.55
N ASN A 101 -10.69 -2.98 9.68
CA ASN A 101 -10.87 -1.77 8.88
C ASN A 101 -10.43 -2.03 7.45
N ILE A 102 -11.04 -1.37 6.49
CA ILE A 102 -10.54 -1.37 5.12
C ILE A 102 -9.74 -0.08 4.86
N TRP A 103 -8.55 -0.22 4.27
CA TRP A 103 -7.66 0.89 3.92
C TRP A 103 -7.56 1.01 2.42
N THR A 104 -7.74 2.24 1.93
CA THR A 104 -7.68 2.54 0.50
C THR A 104 -6.35 3.20 0.15
N ASN A 105 -6.05 3.28 -1.16
CA ASN A 105 -4.95 4.08 -1.68
C ASN A 105 -5.28 5.57 -1.86
N ILE A 106 -6.48 6.00 -1.48
CA ILE A 106 -6.90 7.41 -1.57
C ILE A 106 -6.22 8.20 -0.46
N ASP A 107 -5.24 9.01 -0.82
CA ASP A 107 -4.52 9.86 0.12
C ASP A 107 -5.34 11.09 0.56
N ARG A 108 -4.87 11.76 1.61
CA ARG A 108 -5.50 12.96 2.18
C ARG A 108 -5.66 14.08 1.16
N ASP A 109 -4.71 14.26 0.25
CA ASP A 109 -4.75 15.39 -0.68
C ASP A 109 -5.81 15.15 -1.76
N THR A 110 -5.90 13.94 -2.28
CA THR A 110 -7.00 13.50 -3.14
C THR A 110 -8.35 13.65 -2.43
N PHE A 111 -8.44 13.26 -1.14
CA PHE A 111 -9.67 13.34 -0.36
C PHE A 111 -10.18 14.77 -0.12
N LYS A 112 -9.30 15.76 -0.08
CA LYS A 112 -9.67 17.19 0.04
C LYS A 112 -10.56 17.67 -1.10
N ALA A 113 -10.56 17.00 -2.26
CA ALA A 113 -11.42 17.37 -3.38
C ALA A 113 -12.93 17.33 -3.05
N LEU A 114 -13.34 16.56 -2.03
CA LEU A 114 -14.73 16.51 -1.57
C LEU A 114 -15.10 17.67 -0.61
N ALA A 115 -14.16 18.47 -0.16
CA ALA A 115 -14.36 19.60 0.75
C ALA A 115 -15.25 19.23 1.95
N LEU A 116 -14.98 18.12 2.62
CA LEU A 116 -15.76 17.59 3.72
C LEU A 116 -15.33 18.20 5.06
N SER A 117 -16.33 18.42 5.91
CA SER A 117 -16.17 18.73 7.33
C SER A 117 -16.54 17.52 8.20
N PRO A 118 -15.95 17.38 9.41
CA PRO A 118 -16.37 16.33 10.34
C PRO A 118 -17.88 16.38 10.62
N GLY A 119 -18.55 15.25 10.37
CA GLY A 119 -19.99 15.10 10.48
C GLY A 119 -20.71 15.09 9.11
N ASP A 120 -20.06 15.51 8.04
CA ASP A 120 -20.65 15.40 6.69
C ASP A 120 -20.81 13.93 6.31
N ASN A 121 -21.90 13.63 5.64
CA ASN A 121 -22.12 12.30 5.07
C ASN A 121 -21.51 12.20 3.67
N VAL A 122 -21.00 11.02 3.35
CA VAL A 122 -20.51 10.64 2.03
C VAL A 122 -21.20 9.37 1.57
N ASN A 123 -21.44 9.28 0.29
CA ASN A 123 -21.90 8.07 -0.36
C ASN A 123 -20.68 7.29 -0.85
N ILE A 124 -20.63 6.01 -0.49
CA ILE A 124 -19.61 5.09 -0.98
C ILE A 124 -20.25 3.99 -1.80
N VAL A 125 -19.53 3.57 -2.82
CA VAL A 125 -19.84 2.35 -3.58
C VAL A 125 -18.57 1.51 -3.67
N ILE A 126 -18.65 0.26 -3.22
CA ILE A 126 -17.53 -0.69 -3.31
C ILE A 126 -17.85 -1.70 -4.41
N PHE A 127 -16.81 -2.00 -5.20
CA PHE A 127 -16.89 -2.92 -6.31
C PHE A 127 -15.89 -4.07 -6.11
N ASN A 128 -16.24 -5.25 -6.60
CA ASN A 128 -15.31 -6.33 -6.89
C ASN A 128 -15.36 -6.56 -8.40
N ASP A 129 -14.29 -6.23 -9.09
CA ASP A 129 -14.26 -5.98 -10.54
C ASP A 129 -15.38 -4.99 -10.93
N ASP A 130 -16.26 -5.35 -11.86
CA ASP A 130 -17.37 -4.50 -12.30
C ASP A 130 -18.65 -4.67 -11.46
N LYS A 131 -18.65 -5.56 -10.45
CA LYS A 131 -19.83 -5.85 -9.65
C LYS A 131 -19.89 -4.97 -8.42
N VAL A 132 -21.00 -4.24 -8.26
CA VAL A 132 -21.29 -3.53 -7.00
C VAL A 132 -21.50 -4.53 -5.87
N VAL A 133 -20.71 -4.44 -4.81
CA VAL A 133 -20.80 -5.26 -3.60
C VAL A 133 -21.53 -4.52 -2.50
N LEU A 134 -21.24 -3.23 -2.31
CA LEU A 134 -21.82 -2.42 -1.25
C LEU A 134 -22.11 -1.00 -1.74
N THR A 135 -23.26 -0.46 -1.35
CA THR A 135 -23.57 0.98 -1.44
C THR A 135 -24.01 1.44 -0.06
N GLN A 136 -23.36 2.47 0.47
CA GLN A 136 -23.63 2.92 1.84
C GLN A 136 -23.39 4.43 1.96
N THR A 137 -24.15 5.09 2.83
CA THR A 137 -23.89 6.47 3.26
C THR A 137 -23.24 6.45 4.63
N LEU A 138 -22.10 7.10 4.80
CA LEU A 138 -21.29 7.11 6.01
C LEU A 138 -20.96 8.53 6.45
N PRO A 139 -20.92 8.82 7.76
CA PRO A 139 -20.37 10.07 8.25
C PRO A 139 -18.84 10.06 8.16
N TYR A 140 -18.25 11.20 7.80
CA TYR A 140 -16.82 11.43 7.93
C TYR A 140 -16.51 11.95 9.33
N PHE A 141 -15.61 11.26 10.05
CA PHE A 141 -15.10 11.74 11.34
C PHE A 141 -13.62 11.41 11.51
N PRO A 142 -12.85 12.22 12.25
CA PRO A 142 -11.43 11.95 12.48
C PRO A 142 -11.16 10.79 13.46
N THR A 143 -12.16 10.35 14.23
CA THR A 143 -12.01 9.28 15.24
C THR A 143 -13.26 8.42 15.36
N PHE A 144 -13.09 7.16 15.75
CA PHE A 144 -14.17 6.17 15.94
C PHE A 144 -15.21 6.59 16.98
N GLY A 145 -14.77 7.25 18.07
CA GLY A 145 -15.65 7.65 19.18
C GLY A 145 -16.70 8.71 18.83
N ARG A 146 -16.72 9.18 17.58
CA ARG A 146 -17.74 10.12 17.11
C ARG A 146 -19.01 9.44 16.59
N VAL A 147 -18.99 8.14 16.41
CA VAL A 147 -20.18 7.34 16.06
C VAL A 147 -20.48 6.34 17.18
N PRO A 148 -21.73 5.95 17.39
CA PRO A 148 -22.08 4.91 18.36
C PRO A 148 -21.36 3.59 18.08
N VAL A 149 -21.19 2.76 19.11
CA VAL A 149 -20.66 1.39 18.96
C VAL A 149 -21.49 0.62 17.93
N GLY A 150 -20.81 -0.11 17.06
CA GLY A 150 -21.41 -0.88 15.96
C GLY A 150 -21.81 -0.03 14.74
N LYS A 151 -21.53 1.28 14.73
CA LYS A 151 -21.82 2.13 13.56
C LYS A 151 -20.59 2.37 12.71
N PRO A 152 -20.76 2.35 11.38
CA PRO A 152 -19.67 2.59 10.45
C PRO A 152 -19.36 4.08 10.31
N LEU A 153 -18.12 4.37 9.90
CA LEU A 153 -17.65 5.71 9.56
C LEU A 153 -16.54 5.66 8.51
N LEU A 154 -16.33 6.79 7.84
CA LEU A 154 -15.16 7.07 7.04
C LEU A 154 -14.19 7.93 7.86
N TYR A 155 -12.90 7.63 7.79
CA TYR A 155 -11.86 8.38 8.51
C TYR A 155 -10.56 8.38 7.70
N LEU A 156 -9.58 9.18 8.15
CA LEU A 156 -8.20 9.08 7.65
C LEU A 156 -7.36 8.28 8.65
N ASN A 157 -6.72 7.21 8.17
CA ASN A 157 -5.88 6.33 8.97
C ASN A 157 -4.51 6.96 9.31
N SER A 158 -3.65 6.21 10.02
CA SER A 158 -2.30 6.65 10.42
C SER A 158 -1.35 6.93 9.24
N LEU A 159 -1.63 6.42 8.06
CA LEU A 159 -0.90 6.71 6.81
C LEU A 159 -1.48 7.92 6.06
N ASN A 160 -2.50 8.58 6.63
CA ASN A 160 -3.28 9.64 5.99
C ASN A 160 -4.08 9.21 4.75
N ASN A 161 -4.45 7.93 4.68
CA ASN A 161 -5.29 7.41 3.62
C ASN A 161 -6.74 7.24 4.11
N VAL A 162 -7.68 7.39 3.20
CA VAL A 162 -9.10 7.12 3.46
C VAL A 162 -9.30 5.68 3.86
N SER A 163 -10.08 5.48 4.92
CA SER A 163 -10.38 4.17 5.46
C SER A 163 -11.81 4.10 5.96
N LEU A 164 -12.39 2.91 5.97
CA LEU A 164 -13.72 2.64 6.53
C LEU A 164 -13.58 1.72 7.73
N ALA A 165 -14.35 1.99 8.75
CA ALA A 165 -14.36 1.21 9.99
C ALA A 165 -15.76 1.11 10.59
N ILE A 166 -15.93 0.16 11.51
CA ILE A 166 -17.07 0.11 12.43
C ILE A 166 -16.52 0.37 13.85
N ASN A 167 -17.12 1.29 14.56
CA ASN A 167 -16.72 1.52 15.96
C ASN A 167 -16.91 0.25 16.79
N GLN A 168 -15.81 -0.33 17.29
CA GLN A 168 -15.74 -1.62 17.99
C GLN A 168 -16.32 -2.81 17.18
N GLY A 169 -16.14 -2.79 15.87
CA GLY A 169 -16.58 -3.87 14.98
C GLY A 169 -15.58 -4.10 13.85
N ASN A 170 -15.84 -5.11 13.03
CA ASN A 170 -15.03 -5.49 11.88
C ASN A 170 -15.82 -5.14 10.60
N TYR A 171 -15.30 -4.14 9.84
CA TYR A 171 -15.97 -3.66 8.63
C TYR A 171 -15.88 -4.69 7.50
N SER A 172 -14.69 -5.26 7.27
CA SER A 172 -14.45 -6.19 6.18
C SER A 172 -15.28 -7.47 6.33
N GLU A 173 -15.35 -8.04 7.52
CA GLU A 173 -16.17 -9.23 7.79
C GLU A 173 -17.67 -8.91 7.74
N THR A 174 -18.10 -7.77 8.29
CA THR A 174 -19.53 -7.39 8.33
C THR A 174 -20.13 -7.26 6.93
N PHE A 175 -19.35 -6.76 5.98
CA PHE A 175 -19.83 -6.49 4.61
C PHE A 175 -19.19 -7.39 3.54
N ASP A 176 -18.43 -8.40 3.94
CA ASP A 176 -17.74 -9.36 3.05
C ASP A 176 -16.87 -8.64 2.01
N ILE A 177 -16.02 -7.70 2.48
CA ILE A 177 -15.15 -6.89 1.65
C ILE A 177 -13.76 -7.49 1.64
N GLY A 178 -13.20 -7.68 0.44
CA GLY A 178 -11.82 -8.07 0.22
C GLY A 178 -10.91 -6.90 -0.13
N SER A 179 -9.69 -7.21 -0.56
CA SER A 179 -8.67 -6.24 -0.96
C SER A 179 -7.90 -6.70 -2.20
N GLY A 180 -7.11 -5.82 -2.78
CA GLY A 180 -6.29 -6.08 -3.97
C GLY A 180 -6.88 -5.48 -5.24
N ALA A 181 -6.30 -5.85 -6.40
CA ALA A 181 -6.55 -5.17 -7.67
C ALA A 181 -8.02 -5.20 -8.16
N SER A 182 -8.79 -6.22 -7.77
CA SER A 182 -10.22 -6.32 -8.14
C SER A 182 -11.14 -5.50 -7.23
N TRP A 183 -10.66 -5.00 -6.09
CA TRP A 183 -11.48 -4.29 -5.12
C TRP A 183 -11.30 -2.79 -5.23
N SER A 184 -12.33 -2.11 -5.68
CA SER A 184 -12.29 -0.64 -5.83
C SER A 184 -13.42 0.04 -5.06
N ILE A 185 -13.22 1.33 -4.81
CA ILE A 185 -14.17 2.17 -4.10
C ILE A 185 -14.39 3.48 -4.86
N ARG A 186 -15.64 3.94 -4.88
CA ARG A 186 -16.02 5.28 -5.30
C ARG A 186 -16.61 6.02 -4.11
N ILE A 187 -16.22 7.27 -3.92
CA ILE A 187 -16.69 8.16 -2.86
C ILE A 187 -17.19 9.45 -3.47
N GLU A 188 -18.38 9.89 -3.03
CA GLU A 188 -18.99 11.15 -3.46
C GLU A 188 -19.75 11.80 -2.30
N LYS A 189 -19.86 13.13 -2.33
CA LYS A 189 -20.62 13.92 -1.34
C LYS A 189 -22.13 13.91 -1.64
#